data_3c8914832531b6a9ebf7e346e29f1961
#
_entry.id   3c8914832531b6a9ebf7e346e29f1961
#
_cell.length_a   1.000
_cell.length_b   1.000
_cell.length_c   1.000
_cell.angle_alpha   90.00
_cell.angle_beta   90.00
_cell.angle_gamma   90.00
#
_symmetry.space_group_name_H-M   'P 1'
#
loop_
_entity.id
_entity.type
_entity.pdbx_description
1 polymer ?
#
loop_
_entity_poly.entity_id
_entity_poly.type
_entity_poly.pdbx_seq_one_letter_code
_entity_poly.pdbx_strand_id
1 'polypeptide(L)' 'MITVNGEDLPWPEGMTVQQVLDAKHYTFRMLAVWVNDTPISREHFGSRIVEDRDRIQVLHMISGG' A
#
# COMPACT_ATOMS: atom_id res chain seq x y z
N MET A 1 -1.14 14.32 -0.55
CA MET A 1 -2.17 13.29 -0.76
C MET A 1 -1.65 12.19 -1.66
N ILE A 2 -2.00 10.97 -1.37
CA ILE A 2 -1.66 9.81 -2.20
C ILE A 2 -2.93 9.20 -2.76
N THR A 3 -2.79 8.28 -3.71
CA THR A 3 -3.93 7.50 -4.19
C THR A 3 -3.69 6.03 -3.87
N VAL A 4 -4.77 5.34 -3.51
CA VAL A 4 -4.75 3.91 -3.23
C VAL A 4 -5.85 3.28 -4.07
N ASN A 5 -5.45 2.49 -5.06
CA ASN A 5 -6.37 1.90 -6.03
C ASN A 5 -7.28 2.96 -6.66
N GLY A 6 -6.70 4.13 -6.96
CA GLY A 6 -7.42 5.23 -7.59
C GLY A 6 -8.20 6.13 -6.66
N GLU A 7 -8.23 5.83 -5.36
CA GLU A 7 -8.93 6.65 -4.38
C GLU A 7 -7.94 7.52 -3.61
N ASP A 8 -8.29 8.79 -3.43
CA ASP A 8 -7.45 9.71 -2.68
C ASP A 8 -7.41 9.34 -1.20
N LEU A 9 -6.24 9.49 -0.60
CA LEU A 9 -6.05 9.24 0.82
C LEU A 9 -5.14 10.32 1.38
N PRO A 10 -5.46 10.87 2.57
CA PRO A 10 -4.57 11.83 3.22
C PRO A 10 -3.20 11.22 3.47
N TRP A 11 -2.17 12.03 3.31
CA TRP A 11 -0.79 11.58 3.46
C TRP A 11 -0.10 12.36 4.58
N PRO A 12 -0.05 11.84 5.79
CA PRO A 12 0.80 12.41 6.83
C PRO A 12 2.25 12.05 6.53
N GLU A 13 3.15 13.00 6.71
CA GLU A 13 4.57 12.78 6.48
C GLU A 13 5.07 11.60 7.31
N GLY A 14 5.89 10.76 6.71
CA GLY A 14 6.42 9.58 7.39
C GLY A 14 5.54 8.35 7.32
N MET A 15 4.47 8.42 6.55
CA MET A 15 3.55 7.28 6.42
C MET A 15 4.22 6.10 5.71
N THR A 16 4.07 4.92 6.28
CA THR A 16 4.60 3.69 5.68
C THR A 16 3.53 2.98 4.86
N VAL A 17 3.97 2.03 4.03
CA VAL A 17 3.04 1.19 3.26
C VAL A 17 2.10 0.47 4.22
N GLN A 18 2.61 -0.05 5.34
CA GLN A 18 1.77 -0.74 6.32
C GLN A 18 0.67 0.18 6.85
N GLN A 19 0.99 1.44 7.10
CA GLN A 19 0.00 2.40 7.57
C GLN A 19 -1.07 2.69 6.51
N VAL A 20 -0.69 2.68 5.24
CA VAL A 20 -1.66 2.82 4.15
C VAL A 20 -2.64 1.65 4.17
N LEU A 21 -2.12 0.44 4.31
CA LEU A 21 -2.96 -0.76 4.37
C LEU A 21 -3.89 -0.72 5.57
N ASP A 22 -3.38 -0.28 6.72
CA ASP A 22 -4.17 -0.16 7.94
C ASP A 22 -5.29 0.87 7.77
N ALA A 23 -4.99 2.00 7.15
CA ALA A 23 -5.97 3.06 6.95
C ALA A 23 -7.11 2.61 6.04
N LYS A 24 -6.83 1.73 5.09
CA LYS A 24 -7.83 1.19 4.18
C LYS A 24 -8.45 -0.10 4.70
N HIS A 25 -8.03 -0.55 5.88
CA HIS A 25 -8.51 -1.80 6.48
C HIS A 25 -8.21 -3.02 5.61
N TYR A 26 -7.10 -2.97 4.89
CA TYR A 26 -6.66 -4.10 4.08
C TYR A 26 -5.89 -5.06 4.96
N THR A 27 -6.60 -5.96 5.61
CA THR A 27 -6.02 -6.91 6.57
C THR A 27 -5.88 -8.30 5.99
N PHE A 28 -5.95 -8.43 4.68
CA PHE A 28 -5.87 -9.71 4.02
C PHE A 28 -4.47 -10.29 4.15
N ARG A 29 -4.40 -11.59 4.29
CA ARG A 29 -3.12 -12.27 4.47
C ARG A 29 -2.24 -12.18 3.23
N MET A 30 -2.84 -12.30 2.05
CA MET A 30 -2.09 -12.33 0.80
C MET A 30 -2.39 -11.09 -0.01
N LEU A 31 -1.50 -10.12 0.11
CA LEU A 31 -1.60 -8.87 -0.63
C LEU A 31 -0.36 -8.69 -1.49
N ALA A 32 -0.57 -8.15 -2.67
CA ALA A 32 0.50 -7.64 -3.50
C ALA A 32 0.35 -6.11 -3.53
N VAL A 33 1.45 -5.41 -3.33
CA VAL A 33 1.45 -3.95 -3.26
C VAL A 33 2.49 -3.39 -4.21
N TRP A 34 2.09 -2.37 -4.95
CA TRP A 34 2.99 -1.62 -5.83
C TRP A 34 2.94 -0.15 -5.43
N VAL A 35 4.10 0.48 -5.42
CA VAL A 35 4.21 1.93 -5.25
C VAL A 35 4.80 2.48 -6.54
N ASN A 36 4.01 3.27 -7.27
CA ASN A 36 4.41 3.82 -8.58
C ASN A 36 4.94 2.72 -9.50
N ASP A 37 4.19 1.60 -9.59
CA ASP A 37 4.51 0.46 -10.44
C ASP A 37 5.71 -0.36 -9.97
N THR A 38 6.26 -0.06 -8.80
CA THR A 38 7.36 -0.83 -8.21
C THR A 38 6.79 -1.78 -7.17
N PRO A 39 6.97 -3.10 -7.33
CA PRO A 39 6.46 -4.03 -6.34
C PRO A 39 7.20 -3.91 -5.02
N ILE A 40 6.45 -3.98 -3.92
CA ILE A 40 7.00 -3.88 -2.58
C ILE A 40 6.82 -5.21 -1.88
N SER A 41 7.90 -5.77 -1.36
CA SER A 41 7.86 -7.02 -0.61
C SER A 41 7.16 -6.82 0.72
N ARG A 42 6.45 -7.85 1.15
CA ARG A 42 5.73 -7.82 2.41
C ARG A 42 6.62 -7.45 3.59
N GLU A 43 7.85 -7.94 3.58
CA GLU A 43 8.80 -7.66 4.65
C GLU A 43 9.20 -6.18 4.72
N HIS A 44 8.92 -5.41 3.67
CA HIS A 44 9.23 -3.99 3.61
C HIS A 44 8.03 -3.10 3.86
N PHE A 45 6.86 -3.66 4.11
CA PHE A 45 5.65 -2.86 4.31
C PHE A 45 5.80 -1.88 5.48
N GLY A 46 6.45 -2.31 6.53
CA GLY A 46 6.63 -1.46 7.72
C GLY A 46 7.77 -0.48 7.63
N SER A 47 8.68 -0.65 6.66
CA SER A 47 9.85 0.21 6.53
C SER A 47 9.81 1.11 5.29
N ARG A 48 9.02 0.76 4.29
CA ARG A 48 8.92 1.58 3.09
C ARG A 48 8.07 2.81 3.36
N ILE A 49 8.70 3.97 3.28
CA ILE A 49 8.01 5.25 3.46
C ILE A 49 7.33 5.63 2.13
N VAL A 50 6.08 6.04 2.23
CA VAL A 50 5.31 6.53 1.09
C VAL A 50 5.51 8.03 1.01
N GLU A 51 5.66 8.55 -0.19
CA GLU A 51 5.84 9.98 -0.41
C GLU A 51 4.56 10.60 -0.94
N ASP A 52 4.46 11.93 -0.82
CA ASP A 52 3.31 12.64 -1.34
C ASP A 52 3.15 12.36 -2.83
N ARG A 53 1.90 12.20 -3.25
CA ARG A 53 1.53 11.95 -4.65
C ARG A 53 1.87 10.56 -5.14
N ASP A 54 2.33 9.67 -4.28
CA ASP A 54 2.57 8.28 -4.67
C ASP A 54 1.27 7.60 -5.06
N ARG A 55 1.37 6.72 -6.04
CA ARG A 55 0.26 5.85 -6.45
C ARG A 55 0.48 4.48 -5.86
N ILE A 56 -0.42 4.07 -5.01
CA ILE A 56 -0.36 2.76 -4.36
C ILE A 56 -1.40 1.87 -5.02
N GLN A 57 -0.99 0.68 -5.41
CA GLN A 57 -1.91 -0.33 -5.91
C GLN A 57 -1.84 -1.53 -4.99
N VAL A 58 -2.99 -2.01 -4.58
CA VAL A 58 -3.09 -3.16 -3.68
C VAL A 58 -4.00 -4.18 -4.32
N LEU A 59 -3.50 -5.39 -4.45
CA LEU A 59 -4.24 -6.50 -5.02
C LEU A 59 -4.36 -7.61 -3.98
N HIS A 60 -5.58 -8.04 -3.71
CA HIS A 60 -5.81 -9.18 -2.84
C HIS A 60 -5.65 -10.46 -3.65
N MET A 61 -4.65 -11.23 -3.32
CA MET A 61 -4.36 -12.46 -4.05
C MET A 61 -5.08 -13.62 -3.39
N ILE A 62 -5.87 -14.33 -4.19
CA ILE A 62 -6.62 -15.48 -3.71
C ILE A 62 -5.74 -16.72 -3.91
N SER A 63 -5.40 -17.37 -2.80
CA SER A 63 -4.54 -18.55 -2.86
C SER A 63 -5.31 -19.75 -3.41
N GLY A 64 -4.59 -20.66 -3.99
CA GLY A 64 -5.16 -21.89 -4.50
C GLY A 64 -5.94 -21.75 -5.78
N GLY A 65 -5.85 -20.58 -6.30
CA GLY A 65 -6.49 -20.33 -7.60
C GLY A 65 -5.76 -21.06 -8.68
#